data_b4c4c427766f8f936993aa76ad399633
#
_entry.id   b4c4c427766f8f936993aa76ad399633
#
_cell.length_a   1.000
_cell.length_b   1.000
_cell.length_c   1.000
_cell.angle_alpha   90.00
_cell.angle_beta   90.00
_cell.angle_gamma   90.00
#
_symmetry.space_group_name_H-M   'P 1'
#
loop_
_entity.id
_entity.type
_entity.pdbx_description
1 polymer ?
#
loop_
_entity_poly.entity_id
_entity_poly.type
_entity_poly.pdbx_seq_one_letter_code
_entity_poly.pdbx_strand_id
1 'polypeptide(L)'
;LSQTFTSTHLKDSIIARLGKITAEDIFSSYTRAIEPWFPVVSKFSLRTWSLASWEEVSLDAALLCLSIKLLTMIPPTSSETDTDTSDFKSLYLYTKCALASSEALGINSVLAVQSRLLVTLFEVGHGFYPGAYISIGTTVRAAEALEAYPNTIVTHSRLADDQARQDGLARRQDAQAQRGGHEGGRRELKLRPGYRHGALRS
;
A
#
# COMPACT_ATOMS: atom_id res chain seq x y z
N LEU A 1 -8.42 7.81 -23.11
CA LEU A 1 -8.14 6.66 -22.26
C LEU A 1 -8.57 7.03 -20.84
N SER A 2 -9.73 6.53 -20.42
CA SER A 2 -10.21 6.67 -19.04
C SER A 2 -9.33 5.79 -18.13
N GLN A 3 -8.45 6.39 -17.35
CA GLN A 3 -7.72 5.65 -16.32
C GLN A 3 -8.70 5.29 -15.21
N THR A 4 -8.94 4.01 -15.03
CA THR A 4 -9.74 3.51 -13.90
C THR A 4 -8.96 3.74 -12.62
N PHE A 5 -9.53 4.47 -11.65
CA PHE A 5 -8.93 4.67 -10.34
C PHE A 5 -8.90 3.34 -9.58
N THR A 6 -7.72 2.90 -9.15
CA THR A 6 -7.50 1.60 -8.51
C THR A 6 -6.89 1.74 -7.11
N SER A 7 -6.94 0.66 -6.34
CA SER A 7 -6.29 0.59 -5.04
C SER A 7 -4.78 0.86 -5.11
N THR A 8 -4.12 0.42 -6.19
CA THR A 8 -2.69 0.68 -6.43
C THR A 8 -2.42 2.17 -6.60
N HIS A 9 -3.21 2.88 -7.43
CA HIS A 9 -3.06 4.33 -7.61
C HIS A 9 -3.24 5.10 -6.29
N LEU A 10 -4.22 4.69 -5.47
CA LEU A 10 -4.41 5.30 -4.16
C LEU A 10 -3.22 5.04 -3.24
N LYS A 11 -2.72 3.80 -3.18
CA LYS A 11 -1.53 3.44 -2.41
C LYS A 11 -0.32 4.27 -2.81
N ASP A 12 0.00 4.33 -4.10
CA ASP A 12 1.15 5.07 -4.62
C ASP A 12 1.05 6.56 -4.30
N SER A 13 -0.16 7.12 -4.39
CA SER A 13 -0.43 8.52 -4.01
C SER A 13 -0.19 8.75 -2.51
N ILE A 14 -0.59 7.82 -1.64
CA ILE A 14 -0.34 7.89 -0.19
C ILE A 14 1.15 7.82 0.09
N ILE A 15 1.87 6.89 -0.52
CA ILE A 15 3.32 6.75 -0.36
C ILE A 15 4.05 8.01 -0.82
N ALA A 16 3.66 8.59 -1.95
CA ALA A 16 4.19 9.85 -2.43
C ALA A 16 3.96 11.00 -1.42
N ARG A 17 2.78 11.03 -0.76
CA ARG A 17 2.46 12.02 0.28
C ARG A 17 3.22 11.79 1.59
N LEU A 18 3.55 10.55 1.93
CA LEU A 18 4.41 10.22 3.06
C LEU A 18 5.85 10.71 2.81
N GLY A 19 6.30 10.73 1.56
CA GLY A 19 7.59 11.25 1.15
C GLY A 19 8.74 10.33 1.55
N LYS A 20 9.80 10.89 2.15
CA LYS A 20 11.01 10.16 2.55
C LYS A 20 10.92 9.44 3.90
N ILE A 21 9.79 9.59 4.60
CA ILE A 21 9.60 8.99 5.93
C ILE A 21 9.45 7.48 5.74
N THR A 22 10.18 6.70 6.52
CA THR A 22 10.06 5.24 6.51
C THR A 22 8.89 4.76 7.37
N ALA A 23 8.42 3.54 7.15
CA ALA A 23 7.41 2.92 8.00
C ALA A 23 7.91 2.81 9.46
N GLU A 24 9.21 2.52 9.65
CA GLU A 24 9.85 2.45 10.96
C GLU A 24 9.80 3.79 11.71
N ASP A 25 10.07 4.91 11.03
CA ASP A 25 9.98 6.25 11.63
C ASP A 25 8.56 6.56 12.10
N ILE A 26 7.55 6.21 11.29
CA ILE A 26 6.14 6.42 11.62
C ILE A 26 5.74 5.60 12.84
N PHE A 27 6.13 4.32 12.87
CA PHE A 27 5.81 3.45 14.00
C PHE A 27 6.57 3.80 15.27
N SER A 28 7.81 4.24 15.16
CA SER A 28 8.57 4.78 16.29
C SER A 28 7.88 6.01 16.88
N SER A 29 7.35 6.89 16.02
CA SER A 29 6.56 8.06 16.44
C SER A 29 5.25 7.66 17.12
N TYR A 30 4.53 6.65 16.59
CA TYR A 30 3.33 6.09 17.22
C TYR A 30 3.63 5.53 18.61
N THR A 31 4.62 4.65 18.71
CA THR A 31 4.99 3.98 19.97
C THR A 31 5.39 4.97 21.05
N ARG A 32 6.04 6.06 20.68
CA ARG A 32 6.46 7.10 21.63
C ARG A 32 5.34 8.04 22.04
N ALA A 33 4.51 8.48 21.08
CA ALA A 33 3.58 9.58 21.29
C ALA A 33 2.14 9.13 21.56
N ILE A 34 1.69 8.01 21.02
CA ILE A 34 0.27 7.61 21.00
C ILE A 34 0.04 6.33 21.81
N GLU A 35 0.82 5.28 21.57
CA GLU A 35 0.63 3.96 22.17
C GLU A 35 0.50 3.98 23.70
N PRO A 36 1.26 4.80 24.48
CA PRO A 36 1.19 4.78 25.95
C PRO A 36 -0.19 5.09 26.52
N TRP A 37 -1.01 5.82 25.78
CA TRP A 37 -2.35 6.24 26.23
C TRP A 37 -3.48 5.84 25.29
N PHE A 38 -3.18 5.45 24.05
CA PHE A 38 -4.17 5.00 23.07
C PHE A 38 -3.64 3.83 22.21
N PRO A 39 -3.51 2.63 22.81
CA PRO A 39 -2.89 1.46 22.17
C PRO A 39 -3.85 0.73 21.23
N VAL A 40 -4.23 1.36 20.09
CA VAL A 40 -5.18 0.77 19.13
C VAL A 40 -4.51 -0.12 18.10
N VAL A 41 -3.19 0.00 17.90
CA VAL A 41 -2.45 -0.80 16.92
C VAL A 41 -1.61 -1.84 17.63
N SER A 42 -1.71 -3.10 17.17
CA SER A 42 -0.96 -4.21 17.76
C SER A 42 0.55 -4.04 17.54
N LYS A 43 1.33 -4.24 18.61
CA LYS A 43 2.82 -4.26 18.52
C LYS A 43 3.35 -5.28 17.53
N PHE A 44 2.69 -6.42 17.41
CA PHE A 44 3.06 -7.46 16.45
C PHE A 44 2.92 -6.96 15.01
N SER A 45 1.78 -6.36 14.69
CA SER A 45 1.54 -5.77 13.38
C SER A 45 2.54 -4.66 13.06
N LEU A 46 2.80 -3.76 14.02
CA LEU A 46 3.78 -2.69 13.88
C LEU A 46 5.17 -3.22 13.51
N ARG A 47 5.64 -4.23 14.23
CA ARG A 47 6.97 -4.83 14.02
C ARG A 47 7.09 -5.51 12.66
N THR A 48 6.03 -6.17 12.19
CA THR A 48 6.01 -6.83 10.88
C THR A 48 6.13 -5.81 9.74
N TRP A 49 5.46 -4.66 9.85
CA TRP A 49 5.46 -3.65 8.79
C TRP A 49 6.66 -2.70 8.83
N SER A 50 7.26 -2.47 10.00
CA SER A 50 8.45 -1.62 10.10
C SER A 50 9.64 -2.17 9.30
N LEU A 51 9.66 -3.48 9.03
CA LEU A 51 10.69 -4.16 8.24
C LEU A 51 10.34 -4.27 6.75
N ALA A 52 9.11 -3.94 6.36
CA ALA A 52 8.65 -4.05 4.97
C ALA A 52 9.01 -2.81 4.16
N SER A 53 9.34 -3.01 2.90
CA SER A 53 9.45 -1.91 1.94
C SER A 53 8.06 -1.36 1.60
N TRP A 54 7.96 -0.08 1.17
CA TRP A 54 6.67 0.50 0.75
C TRP A 54 5.98 -0.26 -0.38
N GLU A 55 6.74 -1.01 -1.19
CA GLU A 55 6.18 -1.86 -2.25
C GLU A 55 5.36 -3.03 -1.70
N GLU A 56 5.79 -3.58 -0.56
CA GLU A 56 5.18 -4.73 0.10
C GLU A 56 4.03 -4.35 1.04
N VAL A 57 3.95 -3.08 1.42
CA VAL A 57 2.91 -2.58 2.33
C VAL A 57 1.55 -2.56 1.62
N SER A 58 0.50 -3.06 2.27
CA SER A 58 -0.88 -3.01 1.76
C SER A 58 -1.45 -1.58 1.81
N LEU A 59 -2.52 -1.33 1.03
CA LEU A 59 -3.15 -0.01 1.02
C LEU A 59 -3.67 0.41 2.39
N ASP A 60 -4.30 -0.48 3.12
CA ASP A 60 -4.84 -0.22 4.46
C ASP A 60 -3.73 0.05 5.50
N ALA A 61 -2.58 -0.62 5.39
CA ALA A 61 -1.40 -0.31 6.20
C ALA A 61 -0.80 1.07 5.82
N ALA A 62 -0.76 1.43 4.53
CA ALA A 62 -0.34 2.76 4.09
C ALA A 62 -1.29 3.87 4.62
N LEU A 63 -2.61 3.61 4.64
CA LEU A 63 -3.60 4.51 5.26
C LEU A 63 -3.36 4.68 6.76
N LEU A 64 -3.04 3.59 7.46
CA LEU A 64 -2.71 3.65 8.89
C LEU A 64 -1.46 4.50 9.12
N CYS A 65 -0.40 4.32 8.33
CA CYS A 65 0.81 5.14 8.39
C CYS A 65 0.51 6.62 8.16
N LEU A 66 -0.34 6.94 7.17
CA LEU A 66 -0.77 8.30 6.90
C LEU A 66 -1.53 8.92 8.08
N SER A 67 -2.42 8.15 8.71
CA SER A 67 -3.20 8.58 9.89
C SER A 67 -2.32 8.79 11.12
N ILE A 68 -1.30 7.94 11.33
CA ILE A 68 -0.30 8.11 12.38
C ILE A 68 0.52 9.38 12.13
N LYS A 69 1.00 9.59 10.89
CA LYS A 69 1.72 10.81 10.51
C LYS A 69 0.91 12.05 10.81
N LEU A 70 -0.38 12.06 10.42
CA LEU A 70 -1.28 13.19 10.70
C LEU A 70 -1.40 13.45 12.22
N LEU A 71 -1.63 12.41 13.02
CA LEU A 71 -1.84 12.54 14.47
C LEU A 71 -0.57 12.94 15.22
N THR A 72 0.61 12.57 14.72
CA THR A 72 1.91 12.91 15.33
C THR A 72 2.49 14.24 14.82
N MET A 73 1.80 14.89 13.88
CA MET A 73 2.21 16.19 13.37
C MET A 73 1.98 17.27 14.43
N ILE A 74 3.01 18.07 14.68
CA ILE A 74 2.92 19.19 15.63
C ILE A 74 2.11 20.31 14.95
N PRO A 75 1.02 20.81 15.59
CA PRO A 75 0.29 21.92 15.03
C PRO A 75 1.18 23.17 14.96
N PRO A 76 1.05 23.98 13.89
CA PRO A 76 1.81 25.21 13.78
C PRO A 76 1.48 26.16 14.94
N THR A 77 2.50 26.73 15.55
CA THR A 77 2.34 27.77 16.56
C THR A 77 1.99 29.08 15.87
N SER A 78 1.27 29.96 16.56
CA SER A 78 0.78 31.25 16.03
C SER A 78 1.87 32.21 15.52
N SER A 79 3.15 31.85 15.64
CA SER A 79 4.30 32.60 15.14
C SER A 79 4.92 32.01 13.85
N GLU A 80 4.41 30.86 13.36
CA GLU A 80 4.94 30.20 12.17
C GLU A 80 4.23 30.70 10.90
N THR A 81 4.94 30.59 9.79
CA THR A 81 4.51 31.15 8.50
C THR A 81 3.23 30.47 7.99
N ASP A 82 2.45 31.18 7.16
CA ASP A 82 1.20 30.67 6.52
C ASP A 82 1.38 29.32 5.81
N THR A 83 2.62 28.96 5.43
CA THR A 83 2.98 27.71 4.76
C THR A 83 2.76 26.47 5.66
N ASP A 84 3.16 26.52 6.93
CA ASP A 84 3.04 25.39 7.85
C ASP A 84 1.60 25.06 8.20
N THR A 85 0.78 26.12 8.33
CA THR A 85 -0.68 25.99 8.52
C THR A 85 -1.35 25.37 7.30
N SER A 86 -0.87 25.69 6.10
CA SER A 86 -1.35 25.13 4.83
C SER A 86 -1.05 23.63 4.74
N ASP A 87 0.15 23.21 5.10
CA ASP A 87 0.57 21.79 5.03
C ASP A 87 -0.19 20.91 6.02
N PHE A 88 -0.43 21.40 7.23
CA PHE A 88 -1.23 20.72 8.24
C PHE A 88 -2.68 20.46 7.76
N LYS A 89 -3.36 21.51 7.26
CA LYS A 89 -4.72 21.40 6.70
C LYS A 89 -4.75 20.52 5.45
N SER A 90 -3.75 20.66 4.60
CA SER A 90 -3.61 19.87 3.37
C SER A 90 -3.46 18.39 3.68
N LEU A 91 -2.63 18.02 4.67
CA LEU A 91 -2.47 16.61 5.07
C LEU A 91 -3.76 16.04 5.66
N TYR A 92 -4.46 16.79 6.51
CA TYR A 92 -5.75 16.39 7.06
C TYR A 92 -6.79 16.13 5.97
N LEU A 93 -6.99 17.07 5.05
CA LEU A 93 -7.94 16.94 3.95
C LEU A 93 -7.57 15.76 3.04
N TYR A 94 -6.29 15.62 2.72
CA TYR A 94 -5.81 14.50 1.93
C TYR A 94 -6.11 13.15 2.61
N THR A 95 -5.86 13.05 3.92
CA THR A 95 -6.14 11.83 4.69
C THR A 95 -7.62 11.48 4.70
N LYS A 96 -8.50 12.47 4.84
CA LYS A 96 -9.96 12.28 4.74
C LYS A 96 -10.38 11.80 3.36
N CYS A 97 -9.83 12.40 2.30
CA CYS A 97 -10.09 11.96 0.92
C CYS A 97 -9.60 10.53 0.67
N ALA A 98 -8.41 10.17 1.17
CA ALA A 98 -7.86 8.83 1.02
C ALA A 98 -8.72 7.77 1.73
N LEU A 99 -9.21 8.05 2.94
CA LEU A 99 -10.14 7.18 3.67
C LEU A 99 -11.48 7.02 2.93
N ALA A 100 -12.05 8.10 2.41
CA ALA A 100 -13.29 8.05 1.62
C ALA A 100 -13.09 7.27 0.32
N SER A 101 -11.95 7.44 -0.35
CA SER A 101 -11.60 6.70 -1.56
C SER A 101 -11.42 5.21 -1.29
N SER A 102 -10.80 4.83 -0.16
CA SER A 102 -10.67 3.42 0.23
C SER A 102 -12.03 2.78 0.49
N GLU A 103 -12.97 3.49 1.10
CA GLU A 103 -14.34 3.04 1.29
C GLU A 103 -15.06 2.84 -0.04
N ALA A 104 -14.96 3.79 -0.97
CA ALA A 104 -15.52 3.69 -2.30
C ALA A 104 -14.95 2.50 -3.11
N LEU A 105 -13.71 2.10 -2.84
CA LEU A 105 -13.08 0.89 -3.38
C LEU A 105 -13.50 -0.40 -2.65
N GLY A 106 -14.39 -0.33 -1.66
CA GLY A 106 -14.86 -1.47 -0.89
C GLY A 106 -13.85 -2.00 0.13
N ILE A 107 -12.82 -1.22 0.47
CA ILE A 107 -11.78 -1.63 1.42
C ILE A 107 -12.27 -1.35 2.84
N ASN A 108 -12.53 -2.43 3.58
CA ASN A 108 -12.82 -2.39 4.99
C ASN A 108 -12.01 -3.49 5.70
N SER A 109 -11.08 -3.09 6.52
CA SER A 109 -10.19 -3.97 7.30
C SER A 109 -9.99 -3.40 8.70
N VAL A 110 -9.44 -4.20 9.60
CA VAL A 110 -9.08 -3.73 10.95
C VAL A 110 -8.17 -2.51 10.87
N LEU A 111 -7.20 -2.49 9.94
CA LEU A 111 -6.29 -1.36 9.75
C LEU A 111 -7.01 -0.10 9.25
N ALA A 112 -7.98 -0.27 8.34
CA ALA A 112 -8.80 0.84 7.87
C ALA A 112 -9.66 1.42 8.99
N VAL A 113 -10.24 0.59 9.87
CA VAL A 113 -10.98 1.03 11.06
C VAL A 113 -10.06 1.75 12.05
N GLN A 114 -8.86 1.21 12.30
CA GLN A 114 -7.86 1.87 13.16
C GLN A 114 -7.44 3.23 12.59
N SER A 115 -7.25 3.33 11.26
CA SER A 115 -6.95 4.59 10.57
C SER A 115 -8.03 5.64 10.79
N ARG A 116 -9.32 5.26 10.63
CA ARG A 116 -10.48 6.13 10.88
C ARG A 116 -10.53 6.60 12.32
N LEU A 117 -10.24 5.70 13.26
CA LEU A 117 -10.23 6.01 14.69
C LEU A 117 -9.14 7.03 15.04
N LEU A 118 -7.93 6.89 14.48
CA LEU A 118 -6.84 7.86 14.67
C LEU A 118 -7.18 9.23 14.07
N VAL A 119 -7.84 9.28 12.92
CA VAL A 119 -8.30 10.54 12.33
C VAL A 119 -9.40 11.18 13.18
N THR A 120 -10.33 10.39 13.71
CA THR A 120 -11.35 10.89 14.65
C THR A 120 -10.69 11.50 15.90
N LEU A 121 -9.68 10.82 16.43
CA LEU A 121 -8.90 11.33 17.56
C LEU A 121 -8.20 12.67 17.24
N PHE A 122 -7.62 12.77 16.05
CA PHE A 122 -7.05 14.02 15.56
C PHE A 122 -8.10 15.14 15.51
N GLU A 123 -9.29 14.86 14.96
CA GLU A 123 -10.38 15.83 14.85
C GLU A 123 -10.87 16.31 16.22
N VAL A 124 -10.98 15.41 17.20
CA VAL A 124 -11.34 15.74 18.58
C VAL A 124 -10.26 16.64 19.22
N GLY A 125 -8.99 16.26 19.08
CA GLY A 125 -7.86 16.99 19.64
C GLY A 125 -7.69 18.41 19.09
N HIS A 126 -8.17 18.64 17.85
CA HIS A 126 -8.09 19.93 17.17
C HIS A 126 -9.42 20.72 17.13
N GLY A 127 -10.45 20.24 17.83
CA GLY A 127 -11.73 20.92 17.94
C GLY A 127 -12.59 20.85 16.68
N PHE A 128 -12.31 19.92 15.75
CA PHE A 128 -13.12 19.73 14.53
C PHE A 128 -14.38 18.89 14.85
N TYR A 129 -15.17 19.32 15.85
CA TYR A 129 -16.28 18.54 16.40
C TYR A 129 -17.33 18.09 15.39
N PRO A 130 -17.81 18.87 14.40
CA PRO A 130 -18.73 18.33 13.40
C PRO A 130 -18.10 17.20 12.58
N GLY A 131 -16.82 17.34 12.21
CA GLY A 131 -16.05 16.31 11.53
C GLY A 131 -15.86 15.07 12.39
N ALA A 132 -15.45 15.24 13.65
CA ALA A 132 -15.24 14.16 14.61
C ALA A 132 -16.52 13.33 14.85
N TYR A 133 -17.66 14.00 14.99
CA TYR A 133 -18.96 13.34 15.17
C TYR A 133 -19.35 12.47 13.96
N ILE A 134 -19.12 12.97 12.75
CA ILE A 134 -19.36 12.21 11.52
C ILE A 134 -18.35 11.05 11.41
N SER A 135 -17.08 11.31 11.70
CA SER A 135 -16.00 10.32 11.62
C SER A 135 -16.20 9.16 12.58
N ILE A 136 -16.58 9.42 13.84
CA ILE A 136 -16.83 8.32 14.78
C ILE A 136 -18.03 7.47 14.34
N GLY A 137 -19.10 8.08 13.83
CA GLY A 137 -20.24 7.34 13.30
C GLY A 137 -19.90 6.45 12.10
N THR A 138 -19.03 6.90 11.20
CA THR A 138 -18.52 6.06 10.10
C THR A 138 -17.58 4.96 10.58
N THR A 139 -16.75 5.24 11.59
CA THR A 139 -15.85 4.26 12.18
C THR A 139 -16.61 3.13 12.87
N VAL A 140 -17.65 3.44 13.63
CA VAL A 140 -18.52 2.43 14.28
C VAL A 140 -19.16 1.54 13.22
N ARG A 141 -19.79 2.11 12.19
CA ARG A 141 -20.41 1.32 11.11
C ARG A 141 -19.39 0.45 10.36
N ALA A 142 -18.19 0.94 10.16
CA ALA A 142 -17.12 0.15 9.52
C ALA A 142 -16.69 -1.03 10.42
N ALA A 143 -16.60 -0.83 11.73
CA ALA A 143 -16.29 -1.89 12.69
C ALA A 143 -17.41 -2.94 12.78
N GLU A 144 -18.67 -2.52 12.85
CA GLU A 144 -19.85 -3.41 12.82
C GLU A 144 -19.89 -4.24 11.54
N ALA A 145 -19.53 -3.64 10.38
CA ALA A 145 -19.46 -4.36 9.12
C ALA A 145 -18.39 -5.44 9.11
N LEU A 146 -17.25 -5.26 9.81
CA LEU A 146 -16.24 -6.29 9.98
C LEU A 146 -16.74 -7.46 10.83
N GLU A 147 -17.49 -7.19 11.89
CA GLU A 147 -18.06 -8.22 12.76
C GLU A 147 -19.16 -8.99 12.03
N ALA A 148 -20.04 -8.30 11.29
CA ALA A 148 -21.14 -8.92 10.55
C ALA A 148 -20.67 -9.79 9.38
N TYR A 149 -19.51 -9.46 8.76
CA TYR A 149 -19.00 -10.15 7.58
C TYR A 149 -17.52 -10.57 7.74
N PRO A 150 -17.20 -11.44 8.71
CA PRO A 150 -15.81 -11.82 9.02
C PRO A 150 -15.10 -12.49 7.84
N ASN A 151 -15.84 -13.15 6.94
CA ASN A 151 -15.28 -13.82 5.76
C ASN A 151 -14.89 -12.86 4.63
N THR A 152 -15.40 -11.64 4.60
CA THR A 152 -15.05 -10.64 3.58
C THR A 152 -13.61 -10.16 3.74
N ILE A 153 -13.09 -10.13 4.97
CA ILE A 153 -11.69 -9.79 5.28
C ILE A 153 -10.73 -10.79 4.63
N VAL A 154 -11.09 -12.07 4.66
CA VAL A 154 -10.24 -13.17 4.14
C VAL A 154 -10.26 -13.20 2.61
N THR A 155 -11.38 -12.87 1.97
CA THR A 155 -11.52 -12.89 0.50
C THR A 155 -10.73 -11.78 -0.18
N HIS A 156 -10.76 -10.55 0.34
CA HIS A 156 -10.00 -9.44 -0.27
C HIS A 156 -8.50 -9.60 -0.12
N SER A 157 -8.03 -10.06 1.03
CA SER A 157 -6.60 -10.39 1.23
C SER A 157 -6.16 -11.55 0.32
N ARG A 158 -6.96 -12.61 0.20
CA ARG A 158 -6.64 -13.74 -0.69
C ARG A 158 -6.68 -13.37 -2.16
N LEU A 159 -7.66 -12.57 -2.60
CA LEU A 159 -7.74 -12.11 -3.99
C LEU A 159 -6.55 -11.23 -4.37
N ALA A 160 -6.09 -10.35 -3.47
CA ALA A 160 -4.90 -9.53 -3.69
C ALA A 160 -3.63 -10.38 -3.73
N ASP A 161 -3.50 -11.36 -2.85
CA ASP A 161 -2.36 -12.30 -2.83
C ASP A 161 -2.36 -13.23 -4.04
N ASP A 162 -3.53 -13.72 -4.47
CA ASP A 162 -3.65 -14.56 -5.66
C ASP A 162 -3.38 -13.76 -6.95
N GLN A 163 -3.81 -12.51 -7.02
CA GLN A 163 -3.49 -11.61 -8.13
C GLN A 163 -1.98 -11.34 -8.20
N ALA A 164 -1.35 -11.03 -7.08
CA ALA A 164 0.10 -10.79 -7.00
C ALA A 164 0.90 -12.06 -7.36
N ARG A 165 0.43 -13.25 -6.99
CA ARG A 165 1.04 -14.52 -7.38
C ARG A 165 0.89 -14.81 -8.87
N GLN A 166 -0.27 -14.53 -9.46
CA GLN A 166 -0.51 -14.69 -10.88
C GLN A 166 0.35 -13.75 -11.72
N ASP A 167 0.46 -12.48 -11.32
CA ASP A 167 1.33 -11.50 -11.97
C ASP A 167 2.81 -11.88 -11.86
N GLY A 168 3.23 -12.42 -10.71
CA GLY A 168 4.57 -12.96 -10.50
C GLY A 168 4.89 -14.17 -11.38
N LEU A 169 3.93 -15.06 -11.60
CA LEU A 169 4.07 -16.24 -12.47
C LEU A 169 4.12 -15.81 -13.96
N ALA A 170 3.28 -14.88 -14.38
CA ALA A 170 3.27 -14.36 -15.74
C ALA A 170 4.63 -13.71 -16.09
N ARG A 171 5.19 -12.87 -15.22
CA ARG A 171 6.53 -12.27 -15.40
C ARG A 171 7.66 -13.30 -15.49
N ARG A 172 7.56 -14.41 -14.74
CA ARG A 172 8.55 -15.51 -14.81
C ARG A 172 8.45 -16.28 -16.11
N GLN A 173 7.24 -16.52 -16.65
CA GLN A 173 7.03 -17.16 -17.93
C GLN A 173 7.55 -16.30 -19.09
N ASP A 174 7.30 -15.00 -19.07
CA ASP A 174 7.83 -14.06 -20.05
C ASP A 174 9.37 -14.01 -20.04
N ALA A 175 9.98 -14.00 -18.86
CA ALA A 175 11.43 -14.04 -18.71
C ALA A 175 12.07 -15.34 -19.19
N GLN A 176 11.37 -16.48 -19.02
CA GLN A 176 11.81 -17.79 -19.55
C GLN A 176 11.66 -17.88 -21.06
N ALA A 177 10.56 -17.36 -21.64
CA ALA A 177 10.34 -17.30 -23.07
C ALA A 177 11.41 -16.45 -23.78
N GLN A 178 11.81 -15.33 -23.19
CA GLN A 178 12.90 -14.50 -23.70
C GLN A 178 14.27 -15.19 -23.65
N ARG A 179 14.54 -16.00 -22.64
CA ARG A 179 15.79 -16.77 -22.55
C ARG A 179 15.83 -17.95 -23.50
N GLY A 180 14.72 -18.66 -23.70
CA GLY A 180 14.62 -19.76 -24.64
C GLY A 180 14.73 -19.35 -26.12
N GLY A 181 14.28 -18.14 -26.46
CA GLY A 181 14.40 -17.60 -27.81
C GLY A 181 15.84 -17.25 -28.22
N HIS A 182 16.75 -17.04 -27.27
CA HIS A 182 18.16 -16.72 -27.56
C HIS A 182 19.06 -17.96 -27.74
N GLU A 183 18.64 -19.14 -27.28
CA GLU A 183 19.40 -20.38 -27.47
C GLU A 183 19.06 -21.11 -28.77
N GLY A 184 17.88 -20.88 -29.37
CA GLY A 184 17.47 -21.48 -30.64
C GLY A 184 18.21 -20.95 -31.88
N GLY A 185 18.82 -19.76 -31.81
CA GLY A 185 19.50 -19.09 -32.93
C GLY A 185 20.96 -19.53 -33.19
N ARG A 186 21.54 -20.43 -32.36
CA ARG A 186 22.95 -20.80 -32.46
C ARG A 186 23.25 -22.21 -32.97
N ARG A 187 22.26 -22.99 -33.37
CA ARG A 187 22.46 -24.39 -33.82
C ARG A 187 22.28 -24.67 -35.31
N GLU A 188 22.09 -23.67 -36.12
CA GLU A 188 22.15 -23.88 -37.56
C GLU A 188 23.40 -23.17 -38.14
N LEU A 189 24.50 -23.90 -38.21
CA LEU A 189 25.57 -23.72 -39.22
C LEU A 189 26.75 -24.67 -38.88
N LYS A 190 26.61 -25.96 -39.21
CA LYS A 190 27.74 -26.85 -39.54
C LYS A 190 27.29 -28.02 -40.39
N LEU A 191 26.85 -27.71 -41.60
CA LEU A 191 26.94 -28.68 -42.68
C LEU A 191 28.32 -28.52 -43.33
N ARG A 192 29.19 -29.49 -43.10
CA ARG A 192 30.43 -29.67 -43.85
C ARG A 192 30.13 -30.31 -45.19
N PRO A 193 30.61 -29.76 -46.32
CA PRO A 193 30.67 -30.49 -47.57
C PRO A 193 32.02 -31.19 -47.71
N GLY A 194 31.99 -32.32 -48.34
CA GLY A 194 33.19 -32.84 -48.98
C GLY A 194 33.65 -34.19 -48.41
N TYR A 195 33.49 -35.27 -49.19
CA TYR A 195 34.65 -35.80 -49.90
C TYR A 195 34.19 -36.78 -51.02
N ARG A 196 34.64 -36.40 -52.20
CA ARG A 196 34.72 -37.23 -53.40
C ARG A 196 35.85 -38.26 -53.29
N HIS A 197 35.78 -39.19 -54.20
CA HIS A 197 36.76 -40.10 -54.76
C HIS A 197 36.56 -41.52 -54.27
N GLY A 198 36.57 -42.45 -55.10
CA GLY A 198 36.95 -42.64 -56.48
C GLY A 198 36.92 -44.09 -56.78
N ALA A 199 36.61 -44.35 -57.97
CA ALA A 199 37.38 -45.11 -58.91
C ALA A 199 37.55 -46.62 -58.68
N LEU A 200 36.92 -47.40 -59.50
CA LEU A 200 37.50 -48.16 -60.62
C LEU A 200 38.02 -49.57 -60.33
N ARG A 201 37.55 -50.44 -61.20
CA ARG A 201 38.17 -51.72 -61.78
C ARG A 201 37.78 -52.96 -60.95
N SER A 202 37.30 -53.96 -61.51
CA SER A 202 37.37 -54.65 -62.80
C SER A 202 36.14 -55.59 -62.89
#